data_ccfc31079b2f46ab80a8f77cca092f83
#
_entry.id   ccfc31079b2f46ab80a8f77cca092f83
#
_cell.length_a   1.000
_cell.length_b   1.000
_cell.length_c   1.000
_cell.angle_alpha   90.00
_cell.angle_beta   90.00
_cell.angle_gamma   90.00
#
_symmetry.space_group_name_H-M   'P 1'
#
loop_
_entity.id
_entity.type
_entity.pdbx_description
1 polymer ?
#
loop_
_entity_poly.entity_id
_entity_poly.type
_entity_poly.pdbx_seq_one_letter_code
_entity_poly.pdbx_strand_id
1 'polypeptide(L)'
;MTDAGRDFWTRRKMSAAAAAPYKAPAAKTEESTQQMHRIRITLTSRNVKNLEKVCADLIRGAKDKRLKVKGPVRMPTKVLKLTVRKSPCGEGTNTWDRFQMRIHKRLIDLHSPADVVKQITSISIEPGVEVEVTIVDN
;
A
#
# COMPACT_ATOMS: atom_id res chain seq x y z
N MET A 1 54.95 -69.54 2.88
CA MET A 1 53.65 -70.19 3.04
C MET A 1 52.64 -69.16 2.63
N THR A 2 52.30 -69.21 1.36
CA THR A 2 51.02 -69.67 0.80
C THR A 2 49.91 -68.70 1.15
N ASP A 3 49.12 -68.18 0.35
CA ASP A 3 48.66 -68.42 -1.06
C ASP A 3 47.58 -67.38 -1.34
N ALA A 4 47.58 -66.77 -2.44
CA ALA A 4 46.66 -66.90 -3.54
C ALA A 4 45.18 -66.75 -3.17
N GLY A 5 44.60 -65.84 -3.83
CA GLY A 5 43.15 -65.68 -4.04
C GLY A 5 42.88 -64.33 -4.69
N ARG A 6 43.25 -64.22 -5.89
CA ARG A 6 42.51 -64.29 -7.15
C ARG A 6 40.99 -64.25 -6.89
N ASP A 7 40.41 -63.21 -7.42
CA ASP A 7 39.25 -63.42 -8.31
C ASP A 7 38.60 -62.10 -8.58
N PHE A 8 38.78 -61.62 -9.75
CA PHE A 8 37.89 -61.99 -10.81
C PHE A 8 36.45 -61.55 -10.59
N TRP A 9 36.21 -60.26 -10.80
CA TRP A 9 34.91 -59.86 -11.30
C TRP A 9 35.07 -58.89 -12.47
N THR A 10 35.03 -59.57 -13.61
CA THR A 10 34.60 -59.10 -14.94
C THR A 10 34.10 -57.68 -15.06
N ARG A 11 34.86 -56.99 -15.93
CA ARG A 11 34.40 -55.85 -16.69
C ARG A 11 33.08 -56.16 -17.34
N ARG A 12 31.99 -55.66 -16.80
CA ARG A 12 30.78 -55.47 -17.54
C ARG A 12 30.78 -54.06 -18.09
N LYS A 13 31.17 -53.92 -19.33
CA LYS A 13 30.85 -52.78 -20.16
C LYS A 13 29.33 -52.68 -20.23
N MET A 14 28.75 -51.78 -19.45
CA MET A 14 27.41 -51.32 -19.68
C MET A 14 27.43 -50.00 -20.40
N SER A 15 27.04 -50.09 -21.62
CA SER A 15 26.61 -49.11 -22.58
C SER A 15 26.18 -47.80 -21.94
N ALA A 16 26.82 -46.73 -22.34
CA ALA A 16 26.40 -45.36 -22.11
C ALA A 16 25.09 -45.16 -22.86
N ALA A 17 23.99 -45.27 -22.16
CA ALA A 17 22.71 -44.67 -22.61
C ALA A 17 22.78 -43.18 -22.34
N ALA A 18 22.88 -42.41 -23.37
CA ALA A 18 22.83 -40.98 -23.36
C ALA A 18 21.51 -40.51 -22.72
N ALA A 19 21.56 -40.11 -21.48
CA ALA A 19 20.49 -39.33 -20.87
C ALA A 19 20.55 -37.93 -21.49
N ALA A 20 19.63 -37.63 -22.37
CA ALA A 20 19.42 -36.31 -22.88
C ALA A 20 19.17 -35.36 -21.71
N PRO A 21 19.79 -34.15 -21.69
CA PRO A 21 19.50 -33.18 -20.66
C PRO A 21 18.04 -32.74 -20.78
N TYR A 22 17.24 -33.07 -19.77
CA TYR A 22 15.89 -32.54 -19.63
C TYR A 22 16.05 -31.03 -19.43
N LYS A 23 15.76 -30.32 -20.53
CA LYS A 23 15.71 -28.88 -20.54
C LYS A 23 14.46 -28.51 -19.75
N ALA A 24 14.63 -28.18 -18.46
CA ALA A 24 13.57 -27.61 -17.65
C ALA A 24 12.98 -26.41 -18.43
N PRO A 25 11.65 -26.29 -18.54
CA PRO A 25 11.08 -25.11 -19.13
C PRO A 25 11.52 -23.93 -18.29
N ALA A 26 12.26 -23.02 -18.92
CA ALA A 26 12.59 -21.74 -18.34
C ALA A 26 11.26 -21.13 -17.88
N ALA A 27 11.07 -21.05 -16.56
CA ALA A 27 10.03 -20.23 -15.99
C ALA A 27 10.24 -18.85 -16.61
N LYS A 28 9.37 -18.46 -17.52
CA LYS A 28 9.22 -17.08 -17.93
C LYS A 28 8.89 -16.33 -16.66
N THR A 29 9.91 -15.74 -16.06
CA THR A 29 9.73 -14.62 -15.15
C THR A 29 9.02 -13.59 -16.02
N GLU A 30 7.72 -13.51 -15.88
CA GLU A 30 6.97 -12.37 -16.38
C GLU A 30 7.53 -11.19 -15.60
N GLU A 31 8.53 -10.57 -16.18
CA GLU A 31 8.90 -9.20 -15.89
C GLU A 31 7.68 -8.37 -16.25
N SER A 32 6.69 -8.36 -15.34
CA SER A 32 5.60 -7.41 -15.42
C SER A 32 6.29 -6.06 -15.39
N THR A 33 6.31 -5.42 -16.53
CA THR A 33 6.73 -4.03 -16.68
C THR A 33 5.83 -3.25 -15.74
N GLN A 34 6.30 -3.05 -14.50
CA GLN A 34 5.54 -2.34 -13.47
C GLN A 34 5.41 -0.90 -13.96
N GLN A 35 4.27 -0.62 -14.56
CA GLN A 35 3.96 0.71 -15.05
C GLN A 35 3.95 1.66 -13.83
N MET A 36 4.79 2.67 -13.91
CA MET A 36 4.85 3.71 -12.90
C MET A 36 3.69 4.67 -13.12
N HIS A 37 2.80 4.75 -12.15
CA HIS A 37 1.67 5.66 -12.16
C HIS A 37 1.89 6.80 -11.18
N ARG A 38 1.30 7.94 -11.47
CA ARG A 38 1.14 9.00 -10.50
C ARG A 38 -0.12 8.75 -9.72
N ILE A 39 0.04 8.51 -8.44
CA ILE A 39 -1.06 8.14 -7.53
C ILE A 39 -1.27 9.27 -6.54
N ARG A 40 -2.50 9.70 -6.41
CA ARG A 40 -2.91 10.70 -5.44
C ARG A 40 -3.69 10.05 -4.31
N ILE A 41 -3.20 10.23 -3.09
CA ILE A 41 -3.88 9.79 -1.87
C ILE A 41 -4.53 11.01 -1.23
N THR A 42 -5.83 10.94 -1.06
CA THR A 42 -6.64 11.93 -0.37
C THR A 42 -7.02 11.41 1.01
N LEU A 43 -6.67 12.16 2.04
CA LEU A 43 -6.98 11.83 3.43
C LEU A 43 -7.96 12.84 3.99
N THR A 44 -9.06 12.37 4.58
CA THR A 44 -10.11 13.23 5.14
C THR A 44 -10.42 12.81 6.57
N SER A 45 -10.50 13.76 7.48
CA SER A 45 -10.85 13.49 8.89
C SER A 45 -11.39 14.74 9.60
N ARG A 46 -12.13 14.49 10.67
CA ARG A 46 -12.51 15.52 11.64
C ARG A 46 -11.42 15.80 12.67
N ASN A 47 -10.57 14.79 12.95
CA ASN A 47 -9.50 14.89 13.94
C ASN A 47 -8.16 15.16 13.25
N VAL A 48 -7.61 16.35 13.47
CA VAL A 48 -6.31 16.77 12.89
C VAL A 48 -5.16 15.90 13.37
N LYS A 49 -5.14 15.51 14.66
CA LYS A 49 -4.04 14.72 15.24
C LYS A 49 -3.91 13.36 14.56
N ASN A 50 -5.02 12.63 14.44
CA ASN A 50 -5.05 11.33 13.76
C ASN A 50 -4.69 11.47 12.28
N LEU A 51 -5.20 12.52 11.64
CA LEU A 51 -4.91 12.79 10.24
C LEU A 51 -3.41 13.04 10.00
N GLU A 52 -2.76 13.85 10.81
CA GLU A 52 -1.32 14.14 10.68
C GLU A 52 -0.45 12.92 11.01
N LYS A 53 -0.86 12.08 11.97
CA LYS A 53 -0.19 10.82 12.28
C LYS A 53 -0.21 9.88 11.08
N VAL A 54 -1.39 9.65 10.50
CA VAL A 54 -1.53 8.79 9.30
C VAL A 54 -0.72 9.35 8.12
N CYS A 55 -0.72 10.68 7.91
CA CYS A 55 0.11 11.30 6.88
C CYS A 55 1.60 11.03 7.08
N ALA A 56 2.08 11.15 8.34
CA ALA A 56 3.48 10.90 8.67
C ALA A 56 3.88 9.44 8.45
N ASP A 57 3.01 8.50 8.84
CA ASP A 57 3.25 7.06 8.69
C ASP A 57 3.26 6.65 7.21
N LEU A 58 2.35 7.19 6.39
CA LEU A 58 2.34 6.98 4.94
C LEU A 58 3.61 7.51 4.27
N ILE A 59 4.06 8.70 4.65
CA ILE A 59 5.29 9.31 4.10
C ILE A 59 6.51 8.50 4.51
N ARG A 60 6.55 8.00 5.76
CA ARG A 60 7.61 7.12 6.25
C ARG A 60 7.67 5.84 5.42
N GLY A 61 6.55 5.12 5.29
CA GLY A 61 6.47 3.90 4.50
C GLY A 61 6.82 4.08 3.01
N ALA A 62 6.50 5.25 2.44
CA ALA A 62 6.89 5.57 1.07
C ALA A 62 8.40 5.87 0.94
N LYS A 63 9.00 6.55 1.93
CA LYS A 63 10.45 6.80 1.98
C LYS A 63 11.26 5.52 2.18
N ASP A 64 10.78 4.60 3.03
CA ASP A 64 11.42 3.29 3.25
C ASP A 64 11.49 2.48 1.95
N LYS A 65 10.49 2.64 1.09
CA LYS A 65 10.46 2.05 -0.25
C LYS A 65 11.15 2.91 -1.34
N ARG A 66 11.82 4.00 -0.96
CA ARG A 66 12.53 4.93 -1.85
C ARG A 66 11.67 5.51 -2.97
N LEU A 67 10.39 5.72 -2.72
CA LEU A 67 9.46 6.31 -3.68
C LEU A 67 9.60 7.84 -3.72
N LYS A 68 9.30 8.42 -4.89
CA LYS A 68 9.16 9.87 -5.01
C LYS A 68 7.83 10.29 -4.40
N VAL A 69 7.90 11.04 -3.30
CA VAL A 69 6.75 11.56 -2.57
C VAL A 69 6.72 13.06 -2.69
N LYS A 70 5.59 13.61 -3.11
CA LYS A 70 5.28 15.01 -2.94
C LYS A 70 4.54 15.16 -1.62
N GLY A 71 5.11 15.92 -0.68
CA GLY A 71 4.67 16.00 0.71
C GLY A 71 3.21 16.41 0.88
N PRO A 72 2.68 16.31 2.09
CA PRO A 72 1.26 16.53 2.35
C PRO A 72 0.88 17.98 2.04
N VAL A 73 -0.05 18.16 1.12
CA VAL A 73 -0.66 19.45 0.82
C VAL A 73 -1.88 19.62 1.72
N ARG A 74 -1.88 20.69 2.51
CA ARG A 74 -2.99 21.03 3.39
C ARG A 74 -4.05 21.78 2.62
N MET A 75 -5.23 21.17 2.47
CA MET A 75 -6.37 21.83 1.86
C MET A 75 -7.09 22.72 2.86
N PRO A 76 -7.81 23.77 2.41
CA PRO A 76 -8.62 24.60 3.29
C PRO A 76 -9.62 23.77 4.08
N THR A 77 -9.77 24.05 5.37
CA THR A 77 -10.72 23.37 6.25
C THR A 77 -12.13 23.73 5.87
N LYS A 78 -12.96 22.74 5.59
CA LYS A 78 -14.39 22.94 5.37
C LYS A 78 -15.11 23.00 6.72
N VAL A 79 -15.88 24.02 6.94
CA VAL A 79 -16.67 24.21 8.16
C VAL A 79 -18.13 24.07 7.80
N LEU A 80 -18.74 22.98 8.26
CA LEU A 80 -20.19 22.75 8.13
C LEU A 80 -20.85 23.35 9.36
N LYS A 81 -21.83 24.23 9.14
CA LYS A 81 -22.55 24.94 10.21
C LYS A 81 -24.03 24.63 10.06
N LEU A 82 -24.66 24.31 11.20
CA LEU A 82 -26.11 24.13 11.29
C LEU A 82 -26.59 24.91 12.49
N THR A 83 -27.51 25.84 12.27
CA THR A 83 -28.16 26.63 13.31
C THR A 83 -29.56 26.09 13.54
N VAL A 84 -29.86 25.70 14.75
CA VAL A 84 -31.16 25.12 15.14
C VAL A 84 -31.70 25.87 16.33
N ARG A 85 -33.01 26.13 16.35
CA ARG A 85 -33.66 26.73 17.50
C ARG A 85 -33.66 25.75 18.68
N LYS A 86 -33.38 26.20 19.87
CA LYS A 86 -33.39 25.37 21.09
C LYS A 86 -34.80 24.96 21.49
N SER A 87 -35.78 25.84 21.28
CA SER A 87 -37.16 25.55 21.59
C SER A 87 -37.78 24.64 20.54
N PRO A 88 -38.60 23.63 20.92
CA PRO A 88 -39.32 22.76 19.99
C PRO A 88 -40.49 23.48 19.29
N CYS A 89 -40.95 24.64 19.83
CA CYS A 89 -42.02 25.45 19.27
C CYS A 89 -41.57 26.90 19.04
N GLY A 90 -42.45 27.71 18.46
CA GLY A 90 -42.15 29.12 18.14
C GLY A 90 -42.19 30.08 19.32
N GLU A 91 -42.67 29.64 20.49
CA GLU A 91 -42.82 30.46 21.69
C GLU A 91 -41.53 30.54 22.50
N GLY A 92 -41.41 31.65 23.27
CA GLY A 92 -40.30 31.87 24.21
C GLY A 92 -39.14 32.68 23.63
N THR A 93 -38.05 32.74 24.37
CA THR A 93 -36.85 33.50 24.01
C THR A 93 -36.21 32.93 22.73
N ASN A 94 -35.79 33.79 21.82
CA ASN A 94 -35.11 33.40 20.59
C ASN A 94 -33.69 32.98 20.87
N THR A 95 -33.46 31.72 21.28
CA THR A 95 -32.18 31.11 21.51
C THR A 95 -31.88 30.06 20.46
N TRP A 96 -30.64 30.02 19.98
CA TRP A 96 -30.18 29.17 18.89
C TRP A 96 -29.00 28.37 19.28
N ASP A 97 -29.00 27.08 18.92
CA ASP A 97 -27.83 26.23 18.97
C ASP A 97 -27.10 26.29 17.63
N ARG A 98 -25.79 26.43 17.69
CA ARG A 98 -24.93 26.47 16.51
C ARG A 98 -24.04 25.27 16.51
N PHE A 99 -24.41 24.26 15.74
CA PHE A 99 -23.58 23.08 15.53
C PHE A 99 -22.56 23.36 14.43
N GLN A 100 -21.32 22.94 14.66
CA GLN A 100 -20.24 23.14 13.73
C GLN A 100 -19.40 21.87 13.62
N MET A 101 -19.13 21.43 12.41
CA MET A 101 -18.23 20.33 12.10
C MET A 101 -17.13 20.83 11.16
N ARG A 102 -15.87 20.59 11.53
CA ARG A 102 -14.69 20.94 10.72
C ARG A 102 -14.17 19.69 10.04
N ILE A 103 -13.99 19.73 8.74
CA ILE A 103 -13.46 18.65 7.93
C ILE A 103 -12.10 19.10 7.39
N HIS A 104 -11.06 18.32 7.73
CA HIS A 104 -9.69 18.54 7.30
C HIS A 104 -9.34 17.57 6.19
N LYS A 105 -8.68 18.07 5.15
CA LYS A 105 -8.27 17.29 3.98
C LYS A 105 -6.77 17.46 3.72
N ARG A 106 -6.09 16.36 3.42
CA ARG A 106 -4.68 16.33 3.02
C ARG A 106 -4.53 15.55 1.71
N LEU A 107 -3.60 16.00 0.87
CA LEU A 107 -3.27 15.35 -0.38
C LEU A 107 -1.81 14.94 -0.36
N ILE A 108 -1.53 13.71 -0.77
CA ILE A 108 -0.19 13.16 -0.94
C ILE A 108 -0.10 12.59 -2.34
N ASP A 109 0.85 13.08 -3.15
CA ASP A 109 1.11 12.54 -4.48
C ASP A 109 2.33 11.61 -4.43
N LEU A 110 2.20 10.40 -4.96
CA LEU A 110 3.22 9.36 -5.04
C LEU A 110 3.46 8.96 -6.50
N HIS A 111 4.71 8.63 -6.83
CA HIS A 111 5.06 7.96 -8.08
C HIS A 111 5.47 6.54 -7.76
N SER A 112 4.61 5.57 -8.07
CA SER A 112 4.86 4.17 -7.78
C SER A 112 3.96 3.24 -8.60
N PRO A 113 4.32 1.94 -8.71
CA PRO A 113 3.40 0.93 -9.22
C PRO A 113 2.24 0.72 -8.22
N ALA A 114 1.08 0.30 -8.75
CA ALA A 114 -0.16 0.15 -7.97
C ALA A 114 -0.03 -0.83 -6.80
N ASP A 115 0.76 -1.89 -6.95
CA ASP A 115 0.93 -2.93 -5.91
C ASP A 115 1.65 -2.40 -4.67
N VAL A 116 2.61 -1.51 -4.86
CA VAL A 116 3.33 -0.89 -3.73
C VAL A 116 2.42 0.03 -2.93
N VAL A 117 1.49 0.72 -3.60
CA VAL A 117 0.51 1.59 -2.90
C VAL A 117 -0.44 0.77 -2.06
N LYS A 118 -0.94 -0.36 -2.57
CA LYS A 118 -1.77 -1.27 -1.77
C LYS A 118 -1.08 -1.70 -0.48
N GLN A 119 0.22 -1.99 -0.54
CA GLN A 119 1.01 -2.34 0.64
C GLN A 119 1.17 -1.18 1.63
N ILE A 120 1.35 0.05 1.13
CA ILE A 120 1.50 1.24 1.99
C ILE A 120 0.17 1.63 2.62
N THR A 121 -0.94 1.54 1.89
CA THR A 121 -2.27 1.90 2.40
C THR A 121 -2.85 0.85 3.35
N SER A 122 -2.40 -0.41 3.29
CA SER A 122 -2.79 -1.44 4.26
C SER A 122 -2.14 -1.25 5.64
N ILE A 123 -1.13 -0.38 5.76
CA ILE A 123 -0.47 -0.05 7.03
C ILE A 123 -1.37 0.89 7.82
N SER A 124 -1.98 0.39 8.89
CA SER A 124 -2.65 1.12 9.99
C SER A 124 -3.37 2.43 9.61
N ILE A 125 -4.58 2.34 9.12
CA ILE A 125 -5.47 3.50 9.06
C ILE A 125 -6.05 3.71 10.45
N GLU A 126 -5.78 4.84 11.08
CA GLU A 126 -6.38 5.22 12.37
C GLU A 126 -7.90 5.39 12.20
N PRO A 127 -8.69 4.98 13.20
CA PRO A 127 -10.14 5.14 13.15
C PRO A 127 -10.52 6.63 13.03
N GLY A 128 -11.50 6.92 12.16
CA GLY A 128 -11.95 8.28 11.88
C GLY A 128 -11.14 9.03 10.82
N VAL A 129 -10.25 8.35 10.11
CA VAL A 129 -9.58 8.85 8.91
C VAL A 129 -10.09 8.07 7.70
N GLU A 130 -10.62 8.78 6.72
CA GLU A 130 -11.03 8.23 5.43
C GLU A 130 -9.90 8.41 4.42
N VAL A 131 -9.59 7.35 3.68
CA VAL A 131 -8.52 7.32 2.69
C VAL A 131 -9.09 6.99 1.32
N GLU A 132 -8.87 7.88 0.37
CA GLU A 132 -9.22 7.69 -1.03
C GLU A 132 -7.95 7.67 -1.87
N VAL A 133 -7.82 6.70 -2.76
CA VAL A 133 -6.67 6.53 -3.64
C VAL A 133 -7.14 6.68 -5.08
N THR A 134 -6.58 7.65 -5.80
CA THR A 134 -6.86 7.90 -7.21
C THR A 134 -5.59 7.80 -8.04
N ILE A 135 -5.69 7.14 -9.19
CA ILE A 135 -4.60 7.11 -10.18
C ILE A 135 -4.82 8.31 -11.10
N VAL A 136 -3.79 9.15 -11.20
CA VAL A 136 -3.79 10.32 -12.07
C VAL A 136 -2.90 9.98 -13.26
N ASP A 137 -3.50 9.46 -14.32
CA ASP A 137 -2.79 9.29 -15.59
C ASP A 137 -2.61 10.67 -16.24
N ASN A 138 -1.43 10.87 -16.77
CA ASN A 138 -1.07 12.13 -17.44
C ASN A 138 -1.35 12.00 -18.93
#